data_440e83ea1981df8b920a4d696f9ca3af
#
_entry.id   440e83ea1981df8b920a4d696f9ca3af
#
_cell.length_a   1.000
_cell.length_b   1.000
_cell.length_c   1.000
_cell.angle_alpha   90.00
_cell.angle_beta   90.00
_cell.angle_gamma   90.00
#
_symmetry.space_group_name_H-M   'P 1'
#
loop_
_entity.id
_entity.type
_entity.pdbx_description
1 polymer ?
#
loop_
_entity_poly.entity_id
_entity_poly.type
_entity_poly.pdbx_seq_one_letter_code
_entity_poly.pdbx_strand_id
1 'polypeptide(L)'
;MKVLIVDDDSTSRALLHGALRKLGHEVLEAKDGVEAWDILLGDGPRVVVSDWMMPRVDGLELCKRVRARRDRPYVYFILLTGTMLGGGHHAKAMEEGVDDFLTKPLDLEALRLRLRVAERIVTLTERVRTLEGILPMCAYCRRIRDEKNVYQSLEDFVSDKTPAQFSHGVCPDCAKKHFPD
;
A
#
# COMPACT_ATOMS: atom_id res chain seq x y z
N MET A 1 -3.35 -6.32 9.13
CA MET A 1 -2.39 -6.04 8.04
C MET A 1 -0.95 -6.19 8.52
N LYS A 2 0.02 -6.28 7.58
CA LYS A 2 1.45 -6.26 7.89
C LYS A 2 1.96 -4.82 8.02
N VAL A 3 2.67 -4.52 9.10
CA VAL A 3 3.28 -3.22 9.38
C VAL A 3 4.77 -3.41 9.64
N LEU A 4 5.61 -2.61 9.00
CA LEU A 4 7.05 -2.57 9.27
C LEU A 4 7.35 -1.42 10.24
N ILE A 5 8.04 -1.73 11.31
CA ILE A 5 8.60 -0.74 12.24
C ILE A 5 10.08 -0.58 11.92
N VAL A 6 10.53 0.67 11.83
CA VAL A 6 11.95 0.99 11.64
C VAL A 6 12.37 2.01 12.69
N ASP A 7 13.23 1.62 13.61
CA ASP A 7 13.73 2.49 14.67
C ASP A 7 15.05 1.90 15.15
N ASP A 8 16.10 2.70 15.35
CA ASP A 8 17.40 2.21 15.81
C ASP A 8 17.42 1.97 17.33
N ASP A 9 16.51 2.61 18.08
CA ASP A 9 16.34 2.34 19.50
C ASP A 9 15.49 1.09 19.75
N SER A 10 16.09 0.08 20.34
CA SER A 10 15.44 -1.20 20.65
C SER A 10 14.24 -1.07 21.60
N THR A 11 14.28 -0.09 22.52
CA THR A 11 13.19 0.16 23.48
C THR A 11 11.96 0.74 22.77
N SER A 12 12.16 1.75 21.94
CA SER A 12 11.11 2.34 21.09
C SER A 12 10.50 1.28 20.18
N ARG A 13 11.34 0.46 19.56
CA ARG A 13 10.90 -0.61 18.66
C ARG A 13 10.05 -1.65 19.39
N ALA A 14 10.47 -2.09 20.59
CA ALA A 14 9.71 -3.04 21.40
C ALA A 14 8.34 -2.47 21.85
N LEU A 15 8.27 -1.18 22.20
CA LEU A 15 7.02 -0.51 22.56
C LEU A 15 6.05 -0.45 21.37
N LEU A 16 6.53 -0.04 20.19
CA LEU A 16 5.76 -0.02 18.96
C LEU A 16 5.25 -1.41 18.58
N HIS A 17 6.13 -2.43 18.68
CA HIS A 17 5.76 -3.83 18.42
C HIS A 17 4.59 -4.25 19.31
N GLY A 18 4.73 -4.06 20.63
CA GLY A 18 3.67 -4.40 21.57
C GLY A 18 2.35 -3.70 21.31
N ALA A 19 2.40 -2.40 20.94
CA ALA A 19 1.23 -1.61 20.59
C ALA A 19 0.53 -2.14 19.33
N LEU A 20 1.26 -2.36 18.26
CA LEU A 20 0.73 -2.84 16.97
C LEU A 20 0.16 -4.26 17.08
N ARG A 21 0.82 -5.14 17.83
CA ARG A 21 0.31 -6.51 18.10
C ARG A 21 -1.02 -6.48 18.86
N LYS A 22 -1.16 -5.60 19.86
CA LYS A 22 -2.44 -5.41 20.58
C LYS A 22 -3.55 -4.90 19.67
N LEU A 23 -3.21 -4.12 18.63
CA LEU A 23 -4.15 -3.65 17.61
C LEU A 23 -4.47 -4.72 16.53
N GLY A 24 -3.90 -5.93 16.62
CA GLY A 24 -4.17 -7.04 15.72
C GLY A 24 -3.38 -7.00 14.41
N HIS A 25 -2.26 -6.25 14.37
CA HIS A 25 -1.38 -6.21 13.19
C HIS A 25 -0.27 -7.25 13.26
N GLU A 26 0.17 -7.74 12.11
CA GLU A 26 1.40 -8.49 11.95
C GLU A 26 2.56 -7.49 11.86
N VAL A 27 3.59 -7.67 12.68
CA VAL A 27 4.67 -6.70 12.81
C VAL A 27 5.97 -7.29 12.32
N LEU A 28 6.63 -6.58 11.42
CA LEU A 28 8.01 -6.78 11.02
C LEU A 28 8.86 -5.65 11.60
N GLU A 29 10.11 -5.94 11.91
CA GLU A 29 11.03 -4.98 12.51
C GLU A 29 12.29 -4.82 11.69
N ALA A 30 12.81 -3.62 11.67
CA ALA A 30 14.12 -3.27 11.16
C ALA A 30 14.80 -2.26 12.11
N LYS A 31 16.10 -2.39 12.29
CA LYS A 31 16.89 -1.49 13.16
C LYS A 31 17.43 -0.25 12.44
N ASP A 32 17.27 -0.16 11.13
CA ASP A 32 17.69 0.96 10.28
C ASP A 32 17.05 0.88 8.89
N GLY A 33 17.25 1.93 8.11
CA GLY A 33 16.69 2.02 6.78
C GLY A 33 17.26 1.01 5.77
N VAL A 34 18.46 0.44 6.01
CA VAL A 34 19.04 -0.58 5.11
C VAL A 34 18.29 -1.90 5.28
N GLU A 35 18.15 -2.37 6.52
CA GLU A 35 17.41 -3.59 6.83
C GLU A 35 15.93 -3.46 6.41
N ALA A 36 15.34 -2.28 6.65
CA ALA A 36 13.98 -1.97 6.21
C ALA A 36 13.83 -2.06 4.68
N TRP A 37 14.82 -1.56 3.94
CA TRP A 37 14.82 -1.65 2.49
C TRP A 37 14.84 -3.09 2.00
N ASP A 38 15.66 -3.95 2.58
CA ASP A 38 15.74 -5.37 2.22
C ASP A 38 14.39 -6.08 2.44
N ILE A 39 13.70 -5.78 3.55
CA ILE A 39 12.35 -6.30 3.81
C ILE A 39 11.35 -5.80 2.76
N LEU A 40 11.45 -4.54 2.33
CA LEU A 40 10.55 -3.93 1.35
C LEU A 40 10.82 -4.37 -0.10
N LEU A 41 11.97 -5.00 -0.37
CA LEU A 41 12.28 -5.55 -1.70
C LEU A 41 11.41 -6.76 -2.05
N GLY A 42 10.98 -7.55 -1.08
CA GLY A 42 10.08 -8.69 -1.24
C GLY A 42 8.59 -8.31 -1.32
N ASP A 43 7.71 -9.29 -1.09
CA ASP A 43 6.28 -9.06 -0.86
C ASP A 43 6.06 -8.51 0.56
N GLY A 44 6.66 -7.36 0.78
CA GLY A 44 6.77 -6.71 2.06
C GLY A 44 5.47 -6.07 2.56
N PRO A 45 5.58 -5.45 3.73
CA PRO A 45 4.46 -4.73 4.34
C PRO A 45 4.04 -3.53 3.50
N ARG A 46 2.77 -3.12 3.64
CA ARG A 46 2.19 -1.96 2.94
C ARG A 46 2.08 -0.73 3.80
N VAL A 47 2.46 -0.84 5.06
CA VAL A 47 2.52 0.26 6.01
C VAL A 47 3.88 0.23 6.68
N VAL A 48 4.54 1.37 6.70
CA VAL A 48 5.83 1.60 7.38
C VAL A 48 5.62 2.66 8.44
N VAL A 49 6.12 2.38 9.65
CA VAL A 49 6.23 3.34 10.74
C VAL A 49 7.72 3.45 11.06
N SER A 50 8.34 4.54 10.63
CA SER A 50 9.80 4.73 10.70
C SER A 50 10.15 5.90 11.60
N ASP A 51 11.17 5.74 12.43
CA ASP A 51 11.85 6.91 12.99
C ASP A 51 12.44 7.76 11.85
N TRP A 52 12.45 9.07 12.04
CA TRP A 52 13.08 10.00 11.12
C TRP A 52 14.61 9.87 11.19
N MET A 53 15.15 9.96 12.40
CA MET A 53 16.59 10.06 12.63
C MET A 53 17.19 8.69 12.94
N MET A 54 17.80 8.05 11.97
CA MET A 54 18.48 6.78 12.11
C MET A 54 19.84 6.81 11.42
N PRO A 55 20.80 5.99 11.87
CA PRO A 55 22.12 5.91 11.22
C PRO A 55 22.00 5.27 9.83
N ARG A 56 22.95 5.59 8.95
CA ARG A 56 23.10 5.08 7.58
C ARG A 56 22.04 5.58 6.61
N VAL A 57 20.83 5.10 6.71
CA VAL A 57 19.67 5.51 5.90
C VAL A 57 18.59 5.97 6.86
N ASP A 58 18.30 7.26 6.87
CA ASP A 58 17.24 7.85 7.68
C ASP A 58 15.84 7.54 7.13
N GLY A 59 14.81 7.85 7.91
CA GLY A 59 13.43 7.55 7.54
C GLY A 59 12.96 8.29 6.28
N LEU A 60 13.45 9.53 6.05
CA LEU A 60 13.09 10.30 4.87
C LEU A 60 13.75 9.74 3.61
N GLU A 61 15.02 9.39 3.70
CA GLU A 61 15.75 8.75 2.59
C GLU A 61 15.14 7.38 2.24
N LEU A 62 14.73 6.60 3.26
CA LEU A 62 14.00 5.35 3.04
C LEU A 62 12.67 5.60 2.29
N CYS A 63 11.90 6.62 2.69
CA CYS A 63 10.67 7.00 2.02
C CYS A 63 10.91 7.34 0.54
N LYS A 64 11.90 8.15 0.24
CA LYS A 64 12.28 8.50 -1.15
C LYS A 64 12.58 7.26 -2.00
N ARG A 65 13.32 6.30 -1.48
CA ARG A 65 13.61 5.04 -2.16
C ARG A 65 12.33 4.24 -2.43
N VAL A 66 11.43 4.19 -1.47
CA VAL A 66 10.12 3.54 -1.64
C VAL A 66 9.32 4.23 -2.75
N ARG A 67 9.26 5.56 -2.79
CA ARG A 67 8.54 6.35 -3.80
C ARG A 67 9.14 6.23 -5.20
N ALA A 68 10.44 6.04 -5.32
CA ALA A 68 11.10 5.83 -6.61
C ALA A 68 10.67 4.53 -7.32
N ARG A 69 10.09 3.56 -6.61
CA ARG A 69 9.64 2.27 -7.15
C ARG A 69 8.22 2.34 -7.69
N ARG A 70 8.06 2.71 -8.94
CA ARG A 70 6.73 2.82 -9.59
C ARG A 70 6.09 1.48 -9.96
N ASP A 71 6.88 0.42 -10.01
CA ASP A 71 6.46 -0.95 -10.37
C ASP A 71 5.85 -1.73 -9.20
N ARG A 72 5.95 -1.19 -7.99
CA ARG A 72 5.49 -1.85 -6.77
C ARG A 72 4.20 -1.24 -6.23
N PRO A 73 3.46 -2.04 -5.45
CA PRO A 73 2.28 -1.54 -4.78
C PRO A 73 2.59 -0.39 -3.82
N TYR A 74 1.61 0.47 -3.64
CA TYR A 74 1.72 1.62 -2.74
C TYR A 74 2.02 1.18 -1.31
N VAL A 75 2.94 1.89 -0.66
CA VAL A 75 3.30 1.71 0.75
C VAL A 75 2.97 3.00 1.49
N TYR A 76 2.08 2.93 2.47
CA TYR A 76 1.76 4.07 3.33
C TYR A 76 2.88 4.28 4.34
N PHE A 77 3.44 5.49 4.38
CA PHE A 77 4.66 5.81 5.12
C PHE A 77 4.39 6.84 6.21
N ILE A 78 4.54 6.43 7.48
CA ILE A 78 4.40 7.28 8.66
C ILE A 78 5.79 7.54 9.23
N LEU A 79 6.17 8.81 9.40
CA LEU A 79 7.40 9.20 10.09
C LEU A 79 7.13 9.52 11.55
N LEU A 80 7.96 9.00 12.44
CA LEU A 80 8.03 9.38 13.85
C LEU A 80 9.04 10.51 14.01
N THR A 81 8.61 11.62 14.58
CA THR A 81 9.46 12.81 14.74
C THR A 81 9.62 13.19 16.21
N GLY A 82 10.80 13.65 16.60
CA GLY A 82 10.97 14.36 17.87
C GLY A 82 10.34 15.76 17.82
N THR A 83 10.05 16.32 18.98
CA THR A 83 9.41 17.64 19.15
C THR A 83 10.21 18.84 18.59
N MET A 84 11.44 18.63 18.19
CA MET A 84 12.39 19.70 17.80
C MET A 84 12.41 20.04 16.31
N LEU A 85 11.62 19.38 15.46
CA LEU A 85 11.60 19.65 14.02
C LEU A 85 10.58 20.76 13.74
N GLY A 86 11.06 21.96 13.39
CA GLY A 86 10.22 23.09 12.99
C GLY A 86 9.36 22.79 11.76
N GLY A 87 8.26 23.54 11.59
CA GLY A 87 7.24 23.30 10.55
C GLY A 87 7.75 23.19 9.10
N GLY A 88 8.89 23.78 8.77
CA GLY A 88 9.49 23.66 7.43
C GLY A 88 9.98 22.26 7.07
N HIS A 89 10.38 21.46 8.04
CA HIS A 89 10.84 20.09 7.81
C HIS A 89 9.68 19.14 7.46
N HIS A 90 8.53 19.31 8.10
CA HIS A 90 7.34 18.53 7.80
C HIS A 90 6.83 18.79 6.37
N ALA A 91 6.76 20.05 5.95
CA ALA A 91 6.35 20.41 4.58
C ALA A 91 7.24 19.74 3.54
N LYS A 92 8.56 19.85 3.71
CA LYS A 92 9.53 19.20 2.81
C LYS A 92 9.37 17.68 2.78
N ALA A 93 9.15 17.03 3.91
CA ALA A 93 8.99 15.59 3.94
C ALA A 93 7.67 15.13 3.28
N MET A 94 6.59 15.93 3.36
CA MET A 94 5.36 15.68 2.60
C MET A 94 5.59 15.79 1.09
N GLU A 95 6.36 16.79 0.64
CA GLU A 95 6.75 16.92 -0.77
C GLU A 95 7.57 15.73 -1.27
N GLU A 96 8.37 15.11 -0.39
CA GLU A 96 9.15 13.91 -0.69
C GLU A 96 8.33 12.61 -0.61
N GLY A 97 7.02 12.72 -0.29
CA GLY A 97 6.06 11.63 -0.37
C GLY A 97 5.79 10.89 0.94
N VAL A 98 6.11 11.45 2.09
CA VAL A 98 5.64 10.95 3.39
C VAL A 98 4.13 11.18 3.49
N ASP A 99 3.38 10.16 3.95
CA ASP A 99 1.93 10.24 4.04
C ASP A 99 1.44 10.86 5.34
N ASP A 100 2.17 10.62 6.42
CA ASP A 100 1.77 11.09 7.75
C ASP A 100 2.93 11.19 8.73
N PHE A 101 2.69 11.88 9.85
CA PHE A 101 3.64 12.07 10.94
C PHE A 101 3.01 11.75 12.28
N LEU A 102 3.83 11.23 13.19
CA LEU A 102 3.52 11.12 14.60
C LEU A 102 4.70 11.66 15.42
N THR A 103 4.40 12.40 16.47
CA THR A 103 5.41 12.97 17.37
C THR A 103 5.79 11.99 18.47
N LYS A 104 7.05 11.97 18.86
CA LYS A 104 7.52 11.31 20.08
C LYS A 104 7.35 12.29 21.29
N PRO A 105 6.87 11.85 22.47
CA PRO A 105 6.51 10.48 22.80
C PRO A 105 5.25 9.99 22.08
N LEU A 106 5.23 8.71 21.70
CA LEU A 106 4.19 8.15 20.88
C LEU A 106 2.84 8.10 21.61
N ASP A 107 1.84 8.74 21.02
CA ASP A 107 0.44 8.58 21.41
C ASP A 107 -0.16 7.36 20.68
N LEU A 108 -0.55 6.35 21.45
CA LEU A 108 -1.10 5.09 20.90
C LEU A 108 -2.47 5.29 20.23
N GLU A 109 -3.27 6.26 20.68
CA GLU A 109 -4.56 6.55 20.04
C GLU A 109 -4.33 7.26 18.70
N ALA A 110 -3.41 8.21 18.65
CA ALA A 110 -3.01 8.84 17.40
C ALA A 110 -2.47 7.81 16.41
N LEU A 111 -1.60 6.88 16.83
CA LEU A 111 -1.11 5.78 15.99
C LEU A 111 -2.27 4.93 15.46
N ARG A 112 -3.20 4.54 16.31
CA ARG A 112 -4.38 3.74 15.94
C ARG A 112 -5.21 4.43 14.84
N LEU A 113 -5.44 5.72 14.98
CA LEU A 113 -6.21 6.50 14.00
C LEU A 113 -5.49 6.58 12.65
N ARG A 114 -4.16 6.82 12.65
CA ARG A 114 -3.34 6.84 11.43
C ARG A 114 -3.33 5.50 10.72
N LEU A 115 -3.21 4.41 11.45
CA LEU A 115 -3.25 3.06 10.88
C LEU A 115 -4.59 2.73 10.23
N ARG A 116 -5.72 3.21 10.76
CA ARG A 116 -7.02 3.07 10.09
C ARG A 116 -7.07 3.81 8.75
N VAL A 117 -6.48 5.01 8.68
CA VAL A 117 -6.38 5.76 7.42
C VAL A 117 -5.47 5.01 6.44
N ALA A 118 -4.31 4.55 6.91
CA ALA A 118 -3.37 3.77 6.12
C ALA A 118 -4.02 2.52 5.50
N GLU A 119 -4.76 1.75 6.30
CA GLU A 119 -5.47 0.55 5.84
C GLU A 119 -6.48 0.85 4.73
N ARG A 120 -7.24 1.93 4.87
CA ARG A 120 -8.20 2.35 3.83
C ARG A 120 -7.49 2.74 2.54
N ILE A 121 -6.41 3.51 2.61
CA ILE A 121 -5.65 3.95 1.42
C ILE A 121 -4.98 2.77 0.75
N VAL A 122 -4.32 1.89 1.49
CA VAL A 122 -3.68 0.68 0.95
C VAL A 122 -4.72 -0.21 0.25
N THR A 123 -5.88 -0.43 0.88
CA THR A 123 -6.95 -1.24 0.29
C THR A 123 -7.49 -0.62 -1.01
N LEU A 124 -7.68 0.70 -1.04
CA LEU A 124 -8.16 1.41 -2.23
C LEU A 124 -7.14 1.35 -3.38
N THR A 125 -5.86 1.58 -3.09
CA THR A 125 -4.79 1.54 -4.09
C THR A 125 -4.58 0.14 -4.66
N GLU A 126 -4.76 -0.91 -3.86
CA GLU A 126 -4.74 -2.29 -4.35
C GLU A 126 -5.89 -2.59 -5.32
N ARG A 127 -7.10 -2.14 -4.99
CA ARG A 127 -8.26 -2.31 -5.88
C ARG A 127 -8.06 -1.63 -7.23
N VAL A 128 -7.58 -0.38 -7.24
CA VAL A 128 -7.26 0.34 -8.48
C VAL A 128 -6.22 -0.43 -9.29
N ARG A 129 -5.13 -0.87 -8.67
CA ARG A 129 -4.06 -1.62 -9.33
C ARG A 129 -4.53 -2.95 -9.94
N THR A 130 -5.46 -3.64 -9.28
CA THR A 130 -6.03 -4.89 -9.81
C THR A 130 -6.77 -4.66 -11.12
N LEU A 131 -7.37 -3.47 -11.31
CA LEU A 131 -8.04 -3.09 -12.55
C LEU A 131 -7.08 -2.62 -13.66
N GLU A 132 -5.94 -2.03 -13.27
CA GLU A 132 -4.92 -1.53 -14.21
C GLU A 132 -3.90 -2.61 -14.64
N GLY A 133 -3.89 -3.76 -13.97
CA GLY A 133 -2.94 -4.84 -14.20
C GLY A 133 -3.24 -5.66 -15.45
N ILE A 134 -2.25 -6.45 -15.89
CA ILE A 134 -2.45 -7.46 -16.96
C ILE A 134 -3.33 -8.56 -16.41
N LEU A 135 -4.52 -8.70 -16.97
CA LEU A 135 -5.45 -9.77 -16.61
C LEU A 135 -5.03 -11.06 -17.33
N PRO A 136 -4.73 -12.15 -16.60
CA PRO A 136 -4.40 -13.44 -17.22
C PRO A 136 -5.66 -14.02 -17.86
N MET A 137 -5.75 -13.88 -19.18
CA MET A 137 -6.90 -14.29 -19.97
C MET A 137 -6.59 -15.54 -20.80
N CYS A 138 -7.51 -16.47 -20.86
CA CYS A 138 -7.39 -17.61 -21.77
C CYS A 138 -7.40 -17.15 -23.23
N ALA A 139 -6.38 -17.54 -24.00
CA ALA A 139 -6.26 -17.16 -25.40
C ALA A 139 -7.42 -17.68 -26.29
N TYR A 140 -8.09 -18.77 -25.88
CA TYR A 140 -9.15 -19.41 -26.63
C TYR A 140 -10.55 -18.91 -26.21
N CYS A 141 -10.91 -19.07 -24.92
CA CYS A 141 -12.28 -18.76 -24.46
C CYS A 141 -12.44 -17.38 -23.83
N ARG A 142 -11.35 -16.59 -23.73
CA ARG A 142 -11.32 -15.22 -23.21
C ARG A 142 -11.76 -15.06 -21.75
N ARG A 143 -11.88 -16.15 -20.99
CA ARG A 143 -12.13 -16.11 -19.56
C ARG A 143 -10.90 -15.63 -18.82
N ILE A 144 -11.12 -14.87 -17.76
CA ILE A 144 -10.06 -14.33 -16.89
C ILE A 144 -9.82 -15.30 -15.75
N ARG A 145 -8.54 -15.56 -15.44
CA ARG A 145 -8.14 -16.38 -14.31
C ARG A 145 -8.00 -15.49 -13.06
N ASP A 146 -8.73 -15.83 -12.00
CA ASP A 146 -8.63 -15.15 -10.72
C ASP A 146 -7.42 -15.62 -9.89
N GLU A 147 -7.25 -15.04 -8.71
CA GLU A 147 -6.18 -15.36 -7.76
C GLU A 147 -6.24 -16.81 -7.22
N LYS A 148 -7.41 -17.45 -7.31
CA LYS A 148 -7.64 -18.86 -6.91
C LYS A 148 -7.49 -19.83 -8.07
N ASN A 149 -6.95 -19.37 -9.22
CA ASN A 149 -6.84 -20.13 -10.46
C ASN A 149 -8.20 -20.59 -11.07
N VAL A 150 -9.29 -19.94 -10.73
CA VAL A 150 -10.61 -20.20 -11.33
C VAL A 150 -10.81 -19.27 -12.53
N TYR A 151 -11.32 -19.82 -13.65
CA TYR A 151 -11.62 -19.05 -14.86
C TYR A 151 -13.07 -18.59 -14.87
N GLN A 152 -13.30 -17.29 -14.93
CA GLN A 152 -14.63 -16.66 -14.96
C GLN A 152 -14.78 -15.75 -16.18
N SER A 153 -15.99 -15.29 -16.49
CA SER A 153 -16.22 -14.32 -17.57
C SER A 153 -15.59 -12.97 -17.25
N LEU A 154 -15.36 -12.14 -18.25
CA LEU A 154 -14.90 -10.76 -18.04
C LEU A 154 -15.95 -9.97 -17.23
N GLU A 155 -17.21 -10.16 -17.54
CA GLU A 155 -18.34 -9.53 -16.89
C GLU A 155 -18.40 -9.87 -15.40
N ASP A 156 -18.32 -11.16 -15.07
CA ASP A 156 -18.28 -11.63 -13.67
C ASP A 156 -17.07 -11.04 -12.94
N PHE A 157 -15.89 -11.12 -13.54
CA PHE A 157 -14.65 -10.60 -12.93
C PHE A 157 -14.75 -9.10 -12.63
N VAL A 158 -15.27 -8.29 -13.56
CA VAL A 158 -15.39 -6.85 -13.36
C VAL A 158 -16.47 -6.54 -12.33
N SER A 159 -17.62 -7.24 -12.37
CA SER A 159 -18.71 -7.04 -11.41
C SER A 159 -18.32 -7.42 -9.98
N ASP A 160 -17.49 -8.45 -9.82
CA ASP A 160 -16.97 -8.85 -8.50
C ASP A 160 -15.96 -7.85 -7.91
N LYS A 161 -15.22 -7.16 -8.77
CA LYS A 161 -14.13 -6.26 -8.35
C LYS A 161 -14.54 -4.78 -8.33
N THR A 162 -15.64 -4.41 -8.99
CA THR A 162 -16.11 -3.03 -9.12
C THR A 162 -17.63 -2.95 -9.01
N PRO A 163 -18.20 -1.77 -8.74
CA PRO A 163 -19.65 -1.54 -8.84
C PRO A 163 -20.16 -1.44 -10.28
N ALA A 164 -19.33 -1.74 -11.29
CA ALA A 164 -19.72 -1.65 -12.69
C ALA A 164 -20.78 -2.71 -13.04
N GLN A 165 -21.77 -2.32 -13.82
CA GLN A 165 -22.79 -3.22 -14.37
C GLN A 165 -22.70 -3.20 -15.89
N PHE A 166 -22.86 -4.35 -16.51
CA PHE A 166 -22.85 -4.50 -17.95
C PHE A 166 -24.28 -4.40 -18.51
N SER A 167 -24.46 -3.51 -19.49
CA SER A 167 -25.65 -3.51 -20.34
C SER A 167 -25.30 -4.16 -21.68
N HIS A 168 -26.17 -5.00 -22.19
CA HIS A 168 -25.96 -5.68 -23.46
C HIS A 168 -26.63 -4.89 -24.59
N GLY A 169 -25.88 -4.71 -25.67
CA GLY A 169 -26.34 -4.08 -26.89
C GLY A 169 -25.66 -4.69 -28.12
N VAL A 170 -26.14 -4.39 -29.29
CA VAL A 170 -25.55 -4.85 -30.56
C VAL A 170 -24.89 -3.65 -31.22
N CYS A 171 -23.58 -3.71 -31.48
CA CYS A 171 -22.90 -2.65 -32.23
C CYS A 171 -23.30 -2.67 -33.71
N PRO A 172 -23.17 -1.53 -34.45
CA PRO A 172 -23.62 -1.44 -35.84
C PRO A 172 -23.01 -2.51 -36.77
N ASP A 173 -21.76 -2.91 -36.54
CA ASP A 173 -21.10 -3.92 -37.36
C ASP A 173 -21.66 -5.32 -37.13
N CYS A 174 -21.94 -5.64 -35.87
CA CYS A 174 -22.60 -6.89 -35.52
C CYS A 174 -24.07 -6.90 -35.97
N ALA A 175 -24.77 -5.77 -35.90
CA ALA A 175 -26.12 -5.67 -36.40
C ALA A 175 -26.17 -5.98 -37.89
N LYS A 176 -25.31 -5.37 -38.70
CA LYS A 176 -25.21 -5.65 -40.14
C LYS A 176 -24.87 -7.10 -40.48
N LYS A 177 -24.00 -7.74 -39.61
CA LYS A 177 -23.56 -9.11 -39.87
C LYS A 177 -24.56 -10.18 -39.47
N HIS A 178 -25.32 -9.94 -38.39
CA HIS A 178 -26.20 -10.97 -37.81
C HIS A 178 -27.69 -10.71 -38.05
N PHE A 179 -28.04 -9.48 -38.45
CA PHE A 179 -29.40 -9.04 -38.75
C PHE A 179 -29.37 -8.21 -40.05
N PRO A 180 -28.94 -8.82 -41.19
CA PRO A 180 -29.06 -8.13 -42.49
C PRO A 180 -30.52 -7.97 -42.86
N ASP A 181 -30.91 -6.81 -43.43
CA ASP A 181 -32.26 -6.53 -43.95
C ASP A 181 -32.67 -7.51 -45.05
#